data_2f371a5a8c41b5a746a57657a034878e
#
_entry.id   2f371a5a8c41b5a746a57657a034878e
#
_cell.length_a   1.000
_cell.length_b   1.000
_cell.length_c   1.000
_cell.angle_alpha   90.00
_cell.angle_beta   90.00
_cell.angle_gamma   90.00
#
_symmetry.space_group_name_H-M   'P 1'
#
loop_
_entity.id
_entity.type
_entity.pdbx_description
1 polymer ?
#
loop_
_entity_poly.entity_id
_entity_poly.type
_entity_poly.pdbx_seq_one_letter_code
_entity_poly.pdbx_strand_id
1 'polypeptide(L)'
;MVSRIEDVAQAAGVSTATVSRALRGLPKVSDSTRAKVLKAAADLQYVASPTASSLASGKTHVVGVVVPYVTRWYFAHLISGASEVLREQGFHVLLFDVGDEGPHRALLLDSRMLFKRVDAVLILSLRLHDAERELLRRLNVPVVTVGVPDDDWPCVRIDDYETTRQATEHLIGLGHRHIGYVGGDTVPSMDFPTPADRARGFRETMQRHGLTVSAHSVVMGDWTAVSGREVGRELLARPDRPTAVVAASDELALGVLAAARELGLAVPADVSVIGIDDHEMADLNGLTTVAQPVVEQGRMATQLLLSAVAGHDLGHEVATVPTRLVVRSSTAAPPASAAAVAEPVRASAR
;
A
#
# COMPACT_ATOMS: atom_id res chain seq x y z
N MET A 1 19.25 -28.82 -26.68
CA MET A 1 20.50 -28.14 -26.31
C MET A 1 20.15 -26.65 -26.30
N VAL A 2 20.49 -25.90 -25.25
CA VAL A 2 20.19 -24.44 -25.22
C VAL A 2 21.22 -23.74 -26.08
N SER A 3 20.79 -23.04 -27.13
CA SER A 3 21.67 -22.30 -28.04
C SER A 3 22.40 -21.19 -27.30
N ARG A 4 23.68 -20.97 -27.64
CA ARG A 4 24.53 -19.96 -27.04
C ARG A 4 24.74 -18.79 -28.01
N ILE A 5 25.25 -17.65 -27.51
CA ILE A 5 25.52 -16.48 -28.34
C ILE A 5 26.57 -16.78 -29.43
N GLU A 6 27.49 -17.71 -29.15
CA GLU A 6 28.49 -18.20 -30.11
C GLU A 6 27.86 -18.89 -31.32
N ASP A 7 26.78 -19.66 -31.10
CA ASP A 7 26.06 -20.36 -32.15
C ASP A 7 25.37 -19.37 -33.10
N VAL A 8 24.76 -18.32 -32.52
CA VAL A 8 24.15 -17.21 -33.30
C VAL A 8 25.22 -16.45 -34.10
N ALA A 9 26.37 -16.20 -33.47
CA ALA A 9 27.49 -15.51 -34.13
C ALA A 9 28.01 -16.31 -35.35
N GLN A 10 28.15 -17.62 -35.17
CA GLN A 10 28.54 -18.52 -36.26
C GLN A 10 27.53 -18.56 -37.39
N ALA A 11 26.22 -18.71 -37.04
CA ALA A 11 25.14 -18.76 -38.02
C ALA A 11 24.97 -17.44 -38.80
N ALA A 12 25.17 -16.29 -38.14
CA ALA A 12 25.07 -14.97 -38.76
C ALA A 12 26.38 -14.52 -39.48
N GLY A 13 27.50 -15.23 -39.30
CA GLY A 13 28.79 -14.87 -39.82
C GLY A 13 29.38 -13.59 -39.23
N VAL A 14 29.19 -13.34 -37.95
CA VAL A 14 29.65 -12.13 -37.26
C VAL A 14 30.25 -12.48 -35.87
N SER A 15 30.90 -11.51 -35.23
CA SER A 15 31.41 -11.71 -33.85
C SER A 15 30.27 -11.71 -32.81
N THR A 16 30.50 -12.35 -31.65
CA THR A 16 29.58 -12.34 -30.50
C THR A 16 29.31 -10.91 -30.03
N ALA A 17 30.26 -10.00 -30.11
CA ALA A 17 30.08 -8.58 -29.82
C ALA A 17 29.09 -7.91 -30.80
N THR A 18 29.14 -8.29 -32.09
CA THR A 18 28.20 -7.80 -33.10
C THR A 18 26.78 -8.36 -32.84
N VAL A 19 26.67 -9.65 -32.49
CA VAL A 19 25.39 -10.27 -32.09
C VAL A 19 24.79 -9.53 -30.90
N SER A 20 25.57 -9.33 -29.84
CA SER A 20 25.10 -8.60 -28.64
C SER A 20 24.65 -7.18 -28.97
N ARG A 21 25.35 -6.44 -29.82
CA ARG A 21 24.92 -5.10 -30.25
C ARG A 21 23.66 -5.13 -31.11
N ALA A 22 23.57 -6.09 -32.05
CA ALA A 22 22.42 -6.23 -32.93
C ALA A 22 21.12 -6.53 -32.13
N LEU A 23 21.18 -7.50 -31.21
CA LEU A 23 20.05 -7.89 -30.36
C LEU A 23 19.59 -6.75 -29.45
N ARG A 24 20.50 -5.92 -28.93
CA ARG A 24 20.21 -4.75 -28.08
C ARG A 24 19.82 -3.49 -28.85
N GLY A 25 19.74 -3.52 -30.17
CA GLY A 25 19.37 -2.34 -30.94
C GLY A 25 20.42 -1.23 -30.98
N LEU A 26 21.65 -1.49 -30.52
CA LEU A 26 22.69 -0.48 -30.37
C LEU A 26 23.22 0.04 -31.74
N PRO A 27 23.72 1.28 -31.81
CA PRO A 27 24.31 1.84 -33.02
C PRO A 27 25.59 1.07 -33.46
N LYS A 28 26.07 1.37 -34.66
CA LYS A 28 27.24 0.74 -35.30
C LYS A 28 27.04 -0.74 -35.75
N VAL A 29 25.78 -1.14 -35.99
CA VAL A 29 25.42 -2.36 -36.69
C VAL A 29 24.49 -1.98 -37.84
N SER A 30 24.83 -2.36 -39.09
CA SER A 30 24.02 -2.08 -40.26
C SER A 30 22.68 -2.84 -40.16
N ASP A 31 21.61 -2.29 -40.75
CA ASP A 31 20.27 -2.92 -40.75
C ASP A 31 20.33 -4.33 -41.40
N SER A 32 21.13 -4.53 -42.44
CA SER A 32 21.31 -5.83 -43.06
C SER A 32 22.00 -6.85 -42.13
N THR A 33 23.00 -6.43 -41.36
CA THR A 33 23.66 -7.28 -40.35
C THR A 33 22.70 -7.56 -39.19
N ARG A 34 21.93 -6.56 -38.73
CA ARG A 34 20.91 -6.74 -37.71
C ARG A 34 19.87 -7.77 -38.12
N ALA A 35 19.33 -7.66 -39.33
CA ALA A 35 18.36 -8.61 -39.86
C ALA A 35 18.88 -10.05 -39.89
N LYS A 36 20.18 -10.24 -40.33
CA LYS A 36 20.83 -11.55 -40.33
C LYS A 36 20.93 -12.13 -38.90
N VAL A 37 21.34 -11.33 -37.93
CA VAL A 37 21.49 -11.77 -36.54
C VAL A 37 20.10 -12.11 -35.92
N LEU A 38 19.08 -11.28 -36.15
CA LEU A 38 17.74 -11.55 -35.65
C LEU A 38 17.15 -12.83 -36.24
N LYS A 39 17.38 -13.07 -37.53
CA LYS A 39 16.98 -14.31 -38.18
C LYS A 39 17.71 -15.53 -37.60
N ALA A 40 19.03 -15.49 -37.48
CA ALA A 40 19.82 -16.58 -36.90
C ALA A 40 19.38 -16.87 -35.44
N ALA A 41 19.13 -15.84 -34.64
CA ALA A 41 18.65 -15.99 -33.26
C ALA A 41 17.25 -16.66 -33.21
N ALA A 42 16.33 -16.28 -34.10
CA ALA A 42 15.00 -16.90 -34.21
C ALA A 42 15.11 -18.36 -34.66
N ASP A 43 15.89 -18.66 -35.70
CA ASP A 43 16.07 -20.01 -36.24
C ASP A 43 16.66 -20.96 -35.19
N LEU A 44 17.55 -20.45 -34.34
CA LEU A 44 18.20 -21.18 -33.24
C LEU A 44 17.41 -21.14 -31.92
N GLN A 45 16.26 -20.48 -31.89
CA GLN A 45 15.47 -20.23 -30.67
C GLN A 45 16.34 -19.66 -29.52
N TYR A 46 17.33 -18.83 -29.89
CA TYR A 46 18.21 -18.20 -28.90
C TYR A 46 17.53 -17.07 -28.17
N VAL A 47 17.54 -17.15 -26.85
CA VAL A 47 17.12 -16.07 -25.95
C VAL A 47 18.36 -15.51 -25.26
N ALA A 48 18.60 -14.21 -25.41
CA ALA A 48 19.71 -13.56 -24.73
C ALA A 48 19.56 -13.72 -23.21
N SER A 49 20.64 -14.15 -22.55
CA SER A 49 20.66 -14.25 -21.09
C SER A 49 20.49 -12.85 -20.47
N PRO A 50 19.49 -12.63 -19.63
CA PRO A 50 19.33 -11.36 -18.91
C PRO A 50 20.58 -11.00 -18.10
N THR A 51 21.21 -12.00 -17.47
CA THR A 51 22.45 -11.82 -16.67
C THR A 51 23.62 -11.35 -17.53
N ALA A 52 23.81 -11.92 -18.74
CA ALA A 52 24.86 -11.48 -19.65
C ALA A 52 24.60 -10.07 -20.20
N SER A 53 23.32 -9.72 -20.41
CA SER A 53 22.91 -8.39 -20.85
C SER A 53 23.13 -7.35 -19.75
N SER A 54 22.77 -7.65 -18.50
CA SER A 54 22.98 -6.76 -17.36
C SER A 54 24.46 -6.51 -17.06
N LEU A 55 25.28 -7.55 -17.16
CA LEU A 55 26.74 -7.41 -16.99
C LEU A 55 27.36 -6.47 -18.05
N ALA A 56 26.86 -6.53 -19.28
CA ALA A 56 27.38 -5.71 -20.39
C ALA A 56 26.81 -4.28 -20.42
N SER A 57 25.60 -4.03 -19.85
CA SER A 57 24.95 -2.72 -19.82
C SER A 57 25.11 -1.99 -18.48
N GLY A 58 25.43 -2.71 -17.41
CA GLY A 58 25.38 -2.21 -16.04
C GLY A 58 23.96 -2.01 -15.51
N LYS A 59 22.91 -2.36 -16.28
CA LYS A 59 21.49 -2.23 -15.90
C LYS A 59 20.84 -3.60 -15.86
N THR A 60 20.08 -3.84 -14.80
CA THR A 60 19.37 -5.11 -14.59
C THR A 60 17.96 -5.09 -15.19
N HIS A 61 17.36 -3.92 -15.37
CA HIS A 61 15.96 -3.71 -15.68
C HIS A 61 15.02 -4.35 -14.63
N VAL A 62 15.45 -4.34 -13.38
CA VAL A 62 14.70 -4.89 -12.25
C VAL A 62 14.53 -3.80 -11.19
N VAL A 63 13.32 -3.67 -10.68
CA VAL A 63 13.00 -2.85 -9.51
C VAL A 63 12.74 -3.77 -8.33
N GLY A 64 13.44 -3.53 -7.23
CA GLY A 64 13.17 -4.19 -5.95
C GLY A 64 11.93 -3.57 -5.30
N VAL A 65 10.95 -4.37 -4.94
CA VAL A 65 9.79 -3.94 -4.17
C VAL A 65 9.83 -4.60 -2.81
N VAL A 66 10.02 -3.79 -1.77
CA VAL A 66 10.09 -4.24 -0.38
C VAL A 66 8.72 -4.05 0.26
N VAL A 67 8.14 -5.11 0.79
CA VAL A 67 6.77 -5.14 1.30
C VAL A 67 6.69 -5.95 2.59
N PRO A 68 5.91 -5.51 3.60
CA PRO A 68 5.77 -6.28 4.84
C PRO A 68 4.87 -7.51 4.67
N TYR A 69 3.84 -7.43 3.78
CA TYR A 69 2.86 -8.50 3.57
C TYR A 69 2.37 -8.50 2.12
N VAL A 70 2.83 -9.44 1.33
CA VAL A 70 2.43 -9.55 -0.07
C VAL A 70 0.94 -9.91 -0.26
N THR A 71 0.36 -10.60 0.72
CA THR A 71 -1.00 -11.17 0.61
C THR A 71 -2.11 -10.22 1.06
N ARG A 72 -1.80 -9.10 1.70
CA ARG A 72 -2.83 -8.15 2.14
C ARG A 72 -3.26 -7.28 0.97
N TRP A 73 -4.56 -6.98 0.90
CA TRP A 73 -5.21 -6.26 -0.18
C TRP A 73 -4.50 -4.95 -0.56
N TYR A 74 -4.19 -4.12 0.43
CA TYR A 74 -3.51 -2.84 0.22
C TYR A 74 -2.18 -2.99 -0.52
N PHE A 75 -1.32 -3.89 -0.05
CA PHE A 75 0.00 -4.11 -0.68
C PHE A 75 -0.11 -4.74 -2.06
N ALA A 76 -1.02 -5.70 -2.24
CA ALA A 76 -1.26 -6.31 -3.53
C ALA A 76 -1.69 -5.29 -4.59
N HIS A 77 -2.53 -4.31 -4.22
CA HIS A 77 -2.99 -3.25 -5.11
C HIS A 77 -1.92 -2.20 -5.40
N LEU A 78 -1.08 -1.84 -4.42
CA LEU A 78 0.12 -1.00 -4.66
C LEU A 78 1.06 -1.67 -5.67
N ILE A 79 1.37 -2.97 -5.46
CA ILE A 79 2.23 -3.74 -6.35
C ILE A 79 1.61 -3.86 -7.75
N SER A 80 0.29 -4.00 -7.85
CA SER A 80 -0.41 -4.04 -9.13
C SER A 80 -0.19 -2.75 -9.93
N GLY A 81 -0.40 -1.59 -9.29
CA GLY A 81 -0.16 -0.28 -9.92
C GLY A 81 1.30 -0.07 -10.32
N ALA A 82 2.23 -0.47 -9.45
CA ALA A 82 3.65 -0.42 -9.75
C ALA A 82 4.03 -1.32 -10.93
N SER A 83 3.54 -2.56 -10.93
CA SER A 83 3.84 -3.56 -11.97
C SER A 83 3.33 -3.14 -13.35
N GLU A 84 2.21 -2.42 -13.42
CA GLU A 84 1.66 -1.90 -14.67
C GLU A 84 2.66 -0.93 -15.33
N VAL A 85 3.12 0.08 -14.59
CA VAL A 85 4.08 1.08 -15.06
C VAL A 85 5.42 0.44 -15.40
N LEU A 86 5.93 -0.47 -14.56
CA LEU A 86 7.21 -1.15 -14.78
C LEU A 86 7.18 -1.98 -16.06
N ARG A 87 6.10 -2.73 -16.29
CA ARG A 87 5.95 -3.56 -17.49
C ARG A 87 5.96 -2.72 -18.77
N GLU A 88 5.28 -1.58 -18.78
CA GLU A 88 5.27 -0.66 -19.93
C GLU A 88 6.67 -0.11 -20.25
N GLN A 89 7.51 0.06 -19.24
CA GLN A 89 8.87 0.56 -19.38
C GLN A 89 9.94 -0.55 -19.50
N GLY A 90 9.51 -1.82 -19.63
CA GLY A 90 10.41 -2.96 -19.80
C GLY A 90 11.19 -3.34 -18.55
N PHE A 91 10.69 -2.97 -17.36
CA PHE A 91 11.25 -3.40 -16.08
C PHE A 91 10.52 -4.61 -15.52
N HIS A 92 11.24 -5.38 -14.70
CA HIS A 92 10.70 -6.50 -13.93
C HIS A 92 10.65 -6.17 -12.44
N VAL A 93 9.74 -6.82 -11.71
CA VAL A 93 9.64 -6.72 -10.25
C VAL A 93 10.43 -7.85 -9.60
N LEU A 94 11.24 -7.51 -8.62
CA LEU A 94 11.82 -8.44 -7.66
C LEU A 94 11.24 -8.13 -6.29
N LEU A 95 10.38 -9.03 -5.80
CA LEU A 95 9.64 -8.84 -4.57
C LEU A 95 10.45 -9.33 -3.36
N PHE A 96 10.50 -8.50 -2.32
CA PHE A 96 11.05 -8.81 -1.01
C PHE A 96 9.95 -8.70 0.03
N ASP A 97 9.38 -9.85 0.41
CA ASP A 97 8.44 -9.95 1.53
C ASP A 97 9.24 -10.06 2.82
N VAL A 98 9.21 -9.01 3.64
CA VAL A 98 10.03 -8.92 4.85
C VAL A 98 9.33 -9.51 6.08
N GLY A 99 8.03 -9.85 5.97
CA GLY A 99 7.24 -10.40 7.07
C GLY A 99 7.14 -9.44 8.26
N ASP A 100 6.58 -9.96 9.34
CA ASP A 100 6.28 -9.18 10.54
C ASP A 100 7.33 -9.29 11.65
N GLU A 101 8.31 -10.20 11.61
CA GLU A 101 9.20 -10.37 12.77
C GLU A 101 10.69 -10.58 12.49
N GLY A 102 11.48 -9.96 13.34
CA GLY A 102 12.77 -10.36 13.83
C GLY A 102 13.97 -10.19 12.89
N PRO A 103 15.05 -10.95 13.10
CA PRO A 103 16.32 -10.83 12.39
C PRO A 103 16.22 -11.06 10.88
N HIS A 104 15.11 -11.65 10.40
CA HIS A 104 14.87 -11.87 8.98
C HIS A 104 14.72 -10.55 8.20
N ARG A 105 14.14 -9.50 8.79
CA ARG A 105 14.04 -8.18 8.15
C ARG A 105 15.41 -7.59 7.82
N ALA A 106 16.34 -7.64 8.77
CA ALA A 106 17.70 -7.17 8.56
C ALA A 106 18.48 -8.01 7.53
N LEU A 107 18.17 -9.33 7.43
CA LEU A 107 18.77 -10.23 6.45
C LEU A 107 18.24 -10.00 5.03
N LEU A 108 16.95 -9.68 4.89
CA LEU A 108 16.32 -9.46 3.57
C LEU A 108 16.77 -8.15 2.92
N LEU A 109 17.12 -7.16 3.73
CA LEU A 109 17.75 -5.93 3.26
C LEU A 109 19.29 -6.01 3.26
N ASP A 110 19.89 -7.22 3.46
CA ASP A 110 21.32 -7.39 3.27
C ASP A 110 21.72 -6.91 1.86
N SER A 111 22.76 -6.09 1.81
CA SER A 111 23.29 -5.53 0.56
C SER A 111 23.50 -6.58 -0.54
N ARG A 112 23.77 -7.85 -0.17
CA ARG A 112 23.93 -8.96 -1.09
C ARG A 112 22.65 -9.37 -1.82
N MET A 113 21.48 -9.09 -1.23
CA MET A 113 20.18 -9.43 -1.84
C MET A 113 19.77 -8.41 -2.91
N LEU A 114 20.13 -7.15 -2.72
CA LEU A 114 19.79 -6.05 -3.64
C LEU A 114 20.95 -5.67 -4.57
N PHE A 115 22.21 -5.78 -4.09
CA PHE A 115 23.39 -5.30 -4.80
C PHE A 115 23.54 -5.94 -6.18
N LYS A 116 23.60 -5.13 -7.22
CA LYS A 116 23.67 -5.53 -8.64
C LYS A 116 22.52 -6.41 -9.12
N ARG A 117 21.43 -6.49 -8.39
CA ARG A 117 20.23 -7.23 -8.79
C ARG A 117 19.07 -6.31 -9.14
N VAL A 118 19.09 -5.06 -8.67
CA VAL A 118 18.05 -4.06 -8.92
C VAL A 118 18.65 -2.74 -9.37
N ASP A 119 17.94 -2.00 -10.19
CA ASP A 119 18.30 -0.66 -10.65
C ASP A 119 17.66 0.45 -9.80
N ALA A 120 16.62 0.10 -9.01
CA ALA A 120 15.94 0.99 -8.10
C ALA A 120 15.14 0.19 -7.05
N VAL A 121 14.69 0.85 -5.98
CA VAL A 121 13.95 0.21 -4.88
C VAL A 121 12.68 1.01 -4.56
N LEU A 122 11.54 0.32 -4.47
CA LEU A 122 10.28 0.83 -3.97
C LEU A 122 10.00 0.21 -2.60
N ILE A 123 9.74 1.03 -1.59
CA ILE A 123 9.50 0.59 -0.21
C ILE A 123 8.07 0.90 0.18
N LEU A 124 7.31 -0.13 0.56
CA LEU A 124 5.89 -0.02 0.83
C LEU A 124 5.61 -0.08 2.34
N SER A 125 5.15 1.04 2.90
CA SER A 125 4.65 1.18 4.28
C SER A 125 5.54 0.56 5.36
N LEU A 126 6.84 0.78 5.24
CA LEU A 126 7.85 0.37 6.21
C LEU A 126 8.60 1.60 6.71
N ARG A 127 8.72 1.76 8.02
CA ARG A 127 9.68 2.68 8.61
C ARG A 127 11.07 2.04 8.55
N LEU A 128 12.01 2.75 7.95
CA LEU A 128 13.39 2.30 7.85
C LEU A 128 14.17 2.65 9.13
N HIS A 129 14.95 1.69 9.62
CA HIS A 129 15.92 1.92 10.67
C HIS A 129 17.23 2.48 10.10
N ASP A 130 18.07 3.10 10.92
CA ASP A 130 19.31 3.76 10.48
C ASP A 130 20.25 2.81 9.71
N ALA A 131 20.33 1.54 10.15
CA ALA A 131 21.13 0.53 9.47
C ALA A 131 20.58 0.18 8.06
N GLU A 132 19.26 0.18 7.90
CA GLU A 132 18.60 -0.06 6.61
C GLU A 132 18.76 1.14 5.67
N ARG A 133 18.65 2.37 6.20
CA ARG A 133 18.93 3.60 5.44
C ARG A 133 20.36 3.62 4.93
N GLU A 134 21.33 3.35 5.82
CA GLU A 134 22.75 3.33 5.45
C GLU A 134 23.03 2.27 4.37
N LEU A 135 22.38 1.12 4.46
CA LEU A 135 22.50 0.07 3.44
C LEU A 135 21.93 0.53 2.08
N LEU A 136 20.74 1.14 2.07
CA LEU A 136 20.13 1.67 0.85
C LEU A 136 20.97 2.79 0.23
N ARG A 137 21.53 3.69 1.05
CA ARG A 137 22.47 4.73 0.56
C ARG A 137 23.71 4.12 -0.11
N ARG A 138 24.27 3.04 0.47
CA ARG A 138 25.43 2.33 -0.11
C ARG A 138 25.12 1.60 -1.41
N LEU A 139 23.86 1.19 -1.63
CA LEU A 139 23.45 0.61 -2.91
C LEU A 139 23.57 1.62 -4.04
N ASN A 140 23.47 2.91 -3.74
CA ASN A 140 23.55 4.02 -4.70
C ASN A 140 22.59 3.84 -5.89
N VAL A 141 21.36 3.43 -5.58
CA VAL A 141 20.24 3.31 -6.52
C VAL A 141 19.10 4.22 -6.08
N PRO A 142 18.27 4.70 -7.00
CA PRO A 142 17.06 5.44 -6.65
C PRO A 142 16.15 4.64 -5.70
N VAL A 143 15.57 5.34 -4.70
CA VAL A 143 14.60 4.80 -3.76
C VAL A 143 13.40 5.73 -3.69
N VAL A 144 12.20 5.17 -3.62
CA VAL A 144 10.94 5.89 -3.32
C VAL A 144 10.19 5.11 -2.26
N THR A 145 9.59 5.81 -1.30
CA THR A 145 8.74 5.21 -0.27
C THR A 145 7.26 5.43 -0.58
N VAL A 146 6.41 4.55 -0.07
CA VAL A 146 4.94 4.70 -0.11
C VAL A 146 4.38 4.53 1.29
N GLY A 147 3.49 5.42 1.70
CA GLY A 147 2.79 5.36 2.98
C GLY A 147 3.58 5.97 4.15
N VAL A 148 4.87 5.65 4.28
CA VAL A 148 5.72 6.16 5.36
C VAL A 148 6.76 7.13 4.80
N PRO A 149 6.71 8.42 5.16
CA PRO A 149 7.74 9.39 4.78
C PRO A 149 9.11 9.03 5.37
N ASP A 150 10.15 9.36 4.64
CA ASP A 150 11.54 9.23 5.06
C ASP A 150 12.31 10.51 4.71
N ASP A 151 13.32 10.86 5.52
CA ASP A 151 14.08 12.11 5.34
C ASP A 151 15.04 12.04 4.14
N ASP A 152 15.36 10.84 3.66
CA ASP A 152 16.33 10.64 2.59
C ASP A 152 15.69 10.47 1.19
N TRP A 153 14.39 10.12 1.11
CA TRP A 153 13.76 9.75 -0.15
C TRP A 153 12.36 10.33 -0.33
N PRO A 154 11.95 10.59 -1.57
CA PRO A 154 10.58 11.03 -1.86
C PRO A 154 9.57 9.96 -1.45
N CYS A 155 8.38 10.43 -1.07
CA CYS A 155 7.29 9.60 -0.59
C CYS A 155 5.98 9.90 -1.29
N VAL A 156 5.21 8.88 -1.61
CA VAL A 156 3.79 8.99 -2.00
C VAL A 156 2.94 8.43 -0.87
N ARG A 157 1.98 9.21 -0.35
CA ARG A 157 1.11 8.79 0.75
C ARG A 157 -0.27 9.44 0.69
N ILE A 158 -1.20 8.95 1.49
CA ILE A 158 -2.39 9.70 1.89
C ILE A 158 -2.13 10.42 3.22
N ASP A 159 -3.01 11.31 3.60
CA ASP A 159 -3.07 11.82 4.98
C ASP A 159 -4.02 10.92 5.81
N ASP A 160 -3.44 10.01 6.59
CA ASP A 160 -4.18 9.04 7.41
C ASP A 160 -5.03 9.72 8.50
N TYR A 161 -4.51 10.83 9.05
CA TYR A 161 -5.26 11.64 10.03
C TYR A 161 -6.49 12.26 9.39
N GLU A 162 -6.31 12.95 8.26
CA GLU A 162 -7.37 13.62 7.53
C GLU A 162 -8.42 12.62 7.01
N THR A 163 -7.97 11.46 6.56
CA THR A 163 -8.83 10.37 6.07
C THR A 163 -9.78 9.88 7.17
N THR A 164 -9.25 9.65 8.38
CA THR A 164 -10.09 9.23 9.52
C THR A 164 -10.96 10.36 10.06
N ARG A 165 -10.46 11.61 9.99
CA ARG A 165 -11.27 12.80 10.29
C ARG A 165 -12.51 12.85 9.41
N GLN A 166 -12.39 12.67 8.10
CA GLN A 166 -13.51 12.64 7.16
C GLN A 166 -14.53 11.56 7.51
N ALA A 167 -14.07 10.34 7.82
CA ALA A 167 -14.94 9.25 8.24
C ALA A 167 -15.71 9.58 9.52
N THR A 168 -15.03 10.15 10.50
CA THR A 168 -15.62 10.51 11.80
C THR A 168 -16.62 11.66 11.66
N GLU A 169 -16.28 12.70 10.90
CA GLU A 169 -17.16 13.84 10.65
C GLU A 169 -18.43 13.44 9.89
N HIS A 170 -18.36 12.48 8.97
CA HIS A 170 -19.52 11.94 8.30
C HIS A 170 -20.54 11.38 9.32
N LEU A 171 -20.09 10.55 10.26
CA LEU A 171 -20.98 9.98 11.29
C LEU A 171 -21.51 11.04 12.25
N ILE A 172 -20.69 12.00 12.65
CA ILE A 172 -21.12 13.13 13.50
C ILE A 172 -22.15 13.96 12.77
N GLY A 173 -21.97 14.21 11.47
CA GLY A 173 -22.91 14.93 10.60
C GLY A 173 -24.27 14.24 10.48
N LEU A 174 -24.31 12.90 10.53
CA LEU A 174 -25.53 12.11 10.57
C LEU A 174 -26.24 12.17 11.94
N GLY A 175 -25.62 12.75 12.96
CA GLY A 175 -26.19 12.91 14.30
C GLY A 175 -25.67 11.92 15.34
N HIS A 176 -24.74 11.03 14.99
CA HIS A 176 -24.12 10.13 15.97
C HIS A 176 -23.29 10.91 17.00
N ARG A 177 -23.43 10.52 18.27
CA ARG A 177 -22.68 11.10 19.41
C ARG A 177 -21.89 10.05 20.18
N HIS A 178 -22.33 8.81 20.14
CA HIS A 178 -21.65 7.66 20.71
C HIS A 178 -21.07 6.83 19.55
N ILE A 179 -19.80 7.06 19.24
CA ILE A 179 -19.09 6.45 18.10
C ILE A 179 -17.95 5.61 18.64
N GLY A 180 -17.86 4.37 18.17
CA GLY A 180 -16.74 3.47 18.45
C GLY A 180 -15.67 3.54 17.35
N TYR A 181 -14.46 3.09 17.69
CA TYR A 181 -13.35 2.96 16.77
C TYR A 181 -12.77 1.54 16.82
N VAL A 182 -12.65 0.94 15.66
CA VAL A 182 -11.96 -0.33 15.47
C VAL A 182 -10.66 -0.05 14.72
N GLY A 183 -9.55 -0.04 15.44
CA GLY A 183 -8.23 0.24 14.91
C GLY A 183 -7.46 -1.02 14.55
N GLY A 184 -6.40 -0.85 13.76
CA GLY A 184 -5.40 -1.87 13.57
C GLY A 184 -4.27 -1.71 14.57
N ASP A 185 -3.77 -2.81 15.09
CA ASP A 185 -2.64 -2.80 16.02
C ASP A 185 -1.35 -2.35 15.31
N THR A 186 -0.47 -1.74 16.11
CA THR A 186 0.90 -1.52 15.70
C THR A 186 1.64 -2.86 15.75
N VAL A 187 2.09 -3.32 14.61
CA VAL A 187 3.05 -4.43 14.57
C VAL A 187 4.41 -3.86 14.94
N PRO A 188 5.03 -4.25 16.07
CA PRO A 188 6.25 -3.61 16.57
C PRO A 188 7.41 -3.61 15.56
N SER A 189 7.48 -4.62 14.71
CA SER A 189 8.51 -4.75 13.67
C SER A 189 8.34 -3.80 12.50
N MET A 190 7.15 -3.24 12.29
CA MET A 190 6.86 -2.33 11.18
C MET A 190 6.99 -0.86 11.56
N ASP A 191 6.71 -0.52 12.81
CA ASP A 191 6.74 0.85 13.37
C ASP A 191 6.20 1.92 12.40
N PHE A 192 5.08 1.64 11.73
CA PHE A 192 4.48 2.57 10.78
C PHE A 192 3.45 3.49 11.45
N PRO A 193 3.32 4.75 11.02
CA PRO A 193 2.53 5.77 11.72
C PRO A 193 1.02 5.61 11.54
N THR A 194 0.55 4.88 10.52
CA THR A 194 -0.86 4.78 10.13
C THR A 194 -1.82 4.45 11.28
N PRO A 195 -1.56 3.45 12.17
CA PRO A 195 -2.47 3.17 13.28
C PRO A 195 -2.62 4.35 14.24
N ALA A 196 -1.50 5.01 14.55
CA ALA A 196 -1.48 6.16 15.46
C ALA A 196 -2.17 7.37 14.83
N ASP A 197 -1.88 7.67 13.57
CA ASP A 197 -2.46 8.82 12.85
C ASP A 197 -3.97 8.64 12.65
N ARG A 198 -4.44 7.45 12.26
CA ARG A 198 -5.88 7.17 12.14
C ARG A 198 -6.58 7.26 13.48
N ALA A 199 -6.03 6.65 14.53
CA ALA A 199 -6.61 6.75 15.88
C ALA A 199 -6.63 8.19 16.41
N ARG A 200 -5.60 8.99 16.11
CA ARG A 200 -5.53 10.41 16.45
C ARG A 200 -6.59 11.20 15.68
N GLY A 201 -6.75 10.96 14.37
CA GLY A 201 -7.80 11.57 13.55
C GLY A 201 -9.19 11.36 14.13
N PHE A 202 -9.50 10.13 14.57
CA PHE A 202 -10.74 9.82 15.25
C PHE A 202 -10.88 10.60 16.59
N ARG A 203 -9.92 10.45 17.51
CA ARG A 203 -10.03 11.03 18.86
C ARG A 203 -10.12 12.55 18.84
N GLU A 204 -9.26 13.21 18.09
CA GLU A 204 -9.26 14.67 18.01
C GLU A 204 -10.51 15.24 17.32
N THR A 205 -11.08 14.51 16.35
CA THR A 205 -12.34 14.91 15.73
C THR A 205 -13.49 14.81 16.72
N MET A 206 -13.61 13.72 17.46
CA MET A 206 -14.59 13.59 18.54
C MET A 206 -14.44 14.73 19.55
N GLN A 207 -13.23 15.01 20.00
CA GLN A 207 -12.94 16.08 20.97
C GLN A 207 -13.32 17.47 20.45
N ARG A 208 -13.01 17.79 19.19
CA ARG A 208 -13.38 19.08 18.55
C ARG A 208 -14.90 19.31 18.52
N HIS A 209 -15.67 18.23 18.44
CA HIS A 209 -17.13 18.29 18.51
C HIS A 209 -17.70 18.15 19.95
N GLY A 210 -16.84 18.22 20.99
CA GLY A 210 -17.25 18.10 22.39
C GLY A 210 -17.75 16.71 22.78
N LEU A 211 -17.38 15.67 22.01
CA LEU A 211 -17.80 14.30 22.24
C LEU A 211 -16.72 13.51 23.01
N THR A 212 -17.16 12.74 23.98
CA THR A 212 -16.26 11.92 24.80
C THR A 212 -16.01 10.57 24.14
N VAL A 213 -14.74 10.18 24.06
CA VAL A 213 -14.34 8.83 23.66
C VAL A 213 -14.11 8.00 24.91
N SER A 214 -15.01 7.04 25.17
CA SER A 214 -14.81 6.07 26.25
C SER A 214 -13.63 5.16 25.94
N ALA A 215 -12.88 4.75 26.98
CA ALA A 215 -11.80 3.77 26.82
C ALA A 215 -12.31 2.44 26.22
N HIS A 216 -13.56 2.11 26.46
CA HIS A 216 -14.19 0.90 25.93
C HIS A 216 -14.75 1.04 24.51
N SER A 217 -14.81 2.27 23.97
CA SER A 217 -15.26 2.51 22.60
C SER A 217 -14.14 2.40 21.57
N VAL A 218 -12.91 2.16 22.01
CA VAL A 218 -11.74 1.97 21.14
C VAL A 218 -11.21 0.58 21.35
N VAL A 219 -11.27 -0.23 20.31
CA VAL A 219 -10.74 -1.59 20.29
C VAL A 219 -9.71 -1.72 19.18
N MET A 220 -8.70 -2.54 19.39
CA MET A 220 -7.62 -2.75 18.44
C MET A 220 -7.58 -4.22 18.04
N GLY A 221 -7.30 -4.47 16.78
CA GLY A 221 -7.16 -5.81 16.23
C GLY A 221 -6.08 -5.89 15.17
N ASP A 222 -5.77 -7.07 14.70
CA ASP A 222 -4.95 -7.27 13.52
C ASP A 222 -5.72 -6.75 12.28
N TRP A 223 -5.03 -6.21 11.29
CA TRP A 223 -5.60 -5.61 10.06
C TRP A 223 -6.35 -6.62 9.14
N THR A 224 -7.12 -7.54 9.71
CA THR A 224 -7.88 -8.56 8.97
C THR A 224 -9.38 -8.49 9.29
N ALA A 225 -10.22 -8.96 8.36
CA ALA A 225 -11.65 -9.06 8.58
C ALA A 225 -11.99 -10.05 9.73
N VAL A 226 -11.15 -11.08 9.93
CA VAL A 226 -11.34 -12.04 11.04
C VAL A 226 -11.17 -11.34 12.38
N SER A 227 -10.09 -10.59 12.54
CA SER A 227 -9.85 -9.82 13.76
C SER A 227 -10.90 -8.71 13.93
N GLY A 228 -11.25 -8.00 12.85
CA GLY A 228 -12.33 -7.00 12.87
C GLY A 228 -13.66 -7.57 13.37
N ARG A 229 -13.97 -8.84 13.03
CA ARG A 229 -15.17 -9.55 13.56
C ARG A 229 -15.04 -9.83 15.06
N GLU A 230 -13.89 -10.28 15.51
CA GLU A 230 -13.66 -10.62 16.93
C GLU A 230 -13.79 -9.37 17.82
N VAL A 231 -13.02 -8.32 17.54
CA VAL A 231 -13.05 -7.08 18.32
C VAL A 231 -14.34 -6.29 18.10
N GLY A 232 -14.93 -6.35 16.91
CA GLY A 232 -16.24 -5.78 16.60
C GLY A 232 -17.35 -6.44 17.42
N ARG A 233 -17.33 -7.76 17.59
CA ARG A 233 -18.27 -8.48 18.44
C ARG A 233 -18.13 -8.07 19.91
N GLU A 234 -16.90 -7.93 20.41
CA GLU A 234 -16.64 -7.45 21.77
C GLU A 234 -17.26 -6.04 21.98
N LEU A 235 -17.02 -5.14 21.03
CA LEU A 235 -17.53 -3.77 21.07
C LEU A 235 -19.06 -3.71 21.00
N LEU A 236 -19.68 -4.47 20.09
CA LEU A 236 -21.11 -4.40 19.79
C LEU A 236 -21.99 -5.23 20.73
N ALA A 237 -21.47 -6.23 21.43
CA ALA A 237 -22.21 -7.03 22.42
C ALA A 237 -22.45 -6.29 23.74
N ARG A 238 -21.84 -5.14 23.96
CA ARG A 238 -21.95 -4.36 25.20
C ARG A 238 -23.33 -3.72 25.33
N PRO A 239 -23.88 -3.58 26.56
CA PRO A 239 -25.11 -2.85 26.79
C PRO A 239 -25.04 -1.37 26.40
N ASP A 240 -23.86 -0.77 26.55
CA ASP A 240 -23.49 0.60 26.19
C ASP A 240 -22.81 0.71 24.83
N ARG A 241 -23.15 -0.18 23.88
CA ARG A 241 -22.55 -0.21 22.55
C ARG A 241 -22.69 1.12 21.80
N PRO A 242 -21.73 1.49 20.95
CA PRO A 242 -21.85 2.69 20.13
C PRO A 242 -22.97 2.54 19.09
N THR A 243 -23.51 3.67 18.64
CA THR A 243 -24.50 3.73 17.55
C THR A 243 -23.86 3.78 16.17
N ALA A 244 -22.54 4.01 16.11
CA ALA A 244 -21.76 3.97 14.89
C ALA A 244 -20.32 3.53 15.17
N VAL A 245 -19.66 2.98 14.17
CA VAL A 245 -18.28 2.50 14.25
C VAL A 245 -17.48 3.06 13.06
N VAL A 246 -16.35 3.70 13.38
CA VAL A 246 -15.28 3.98 12.42
C VAL A 246 -14.28 2.83 12.47
N ALA A 247 -14.12 2.13 11.38
CA ALA A 247 -13.09 1.11 11.24
C ALA A 247 -11.89 1.65 10.47
N ALA A 248 -10.68 1.36 10.94
CA ALA A 248 -9.45 1.88 10.38
C ALA A 248 -9.11 1.34 8.98
N SER A 249 -9.80 0.30 8.52
CA SER A 249 -9.75 -0.20 7.15
C SER A 249 -11.06 -0.87 6.78
N ASP A 250 -11.30 -1.06 5.48
CA ASP A 250 -12.49 -1.79 5.01
C ASP A 250 -12.43 -3.27 5.39
N GLU A 251 -11.25 -3.89 5.47
CA GLU A 251 -11.13 -5.27 5.97
C GLU A 251 -11.65 -5.37 7.42
N LEU A 252 -11.25 -4.45 8.29
CA LEU A 252 -11.78 -4.37 9.67
C LEU A 252 -13.28 -4.08 9.66
N ALA A 253 -13.75 -3.16 8.81
CA ALA A 253 -15.18 -2.80 8.70
C ALA A 253 -16.04 -3.99 8.25
N LEU A 254 -15.58 -4.79 7.30
CA LEU A 254 -16.23 -6.02 6.86
C LEU A 254 -16.36 -7.02 8.02
N GLY A 255 -15.32 -7.10 8.86
CA GLY A 255 -15.37 -7.87 10.10
C GLY A 255 -16.44 -7.35 11.07
N VAL A 256 -16.53 -6.03 11.26
CA VAL A 256 -17.57 -5.42 12.11
C VAL A 256 -18.97 -5.68 11.56
N LEU A 257 -19.17 -5.64 10.24
CA LEU A 257 -20.45 -5.99 9.60
C LEU A 257 -20.82 -7.46 9.87
N ALA A 258 -19.85 -8.36 9.84
CA ALA A 258 -20.07 -9.77 10.16
C ALA A 258 -20.45 -9.94 11.66
N ALA A 259 -19.78 -9.26 12.57
CA ALA A 259 -20.08 -9.25 13.99
C ALA A 259 -21.49 -8.71 14.28
N ALA A 260 -21.88 -7.61 13.64
CA ALA A 260 -23.22 -7.05 13.76
C ALA A 260 -24.30 -8.07 13.36
N ARG A 261 -24.08 -8.76 12.23
CA ARG A 261 -24.99 -9.81 11.72
C ARG A 261 -25.10 -10.98 12.72
N GLU A 262 -23.98 -11.44 13.29
CA GLU A 262 -23.95 -12.51 14.29
C GLU A 262 -24.72 -12.14 15.57
N LEU A 263 -24.71 -10.86 15.95
CA LEU A 263 -25.45 -10.32 17.10
C LEU A 263 -26.89 -9.95 16.79
N GLY A 264 -27.36 -10.16 15.55
CA GLY A 264 -28.72 -9.80 15.14
C GLY A 264 -28.95 -8.30 15.01
N LEU A 265 -27.89 -7.50 14.89
CA LEU A 265 -27.96 -6.04 14.72
C LEU A 265 -28.09 -5.70 13.24
N ALA A 266 -29.07 -4.85 12.92
CA ALA A 266 -29.25 -4.32 11.58
C ALA A 266 -28.30 -3.15 11.31
N VAL A 267 -27.55 -3.22 10.21
CA VAL A 267 -26.75 -2.13 9.69
C VAL A 267 -27.51 -1.52 8.50
N PRO A 268 -27.79 -0.21 8.50
CA PRO A 268 -27.36 0.82 9.45
C PRO A 268 -28.34 1.09 10.60
N ALA A 269 -29.49 0.41 10.71
CA ALA A 269 -30.62 0.78 11.58
C ALA A 269 -30.26 0.74 13.09
N ASP A 270 -29.48 -0.26 13.53
CA ASP A 270 -29.04 -0.38 14.94
C ASP A 270 -27.62 0.16 15.15
N VAL A 271 -26.77 0.08 14.12
CA VAL A 271 -25.40 0.57 14.15
C VAL A 271 -24.94 0.95 12.75
N SER A 272 -24.39 2.14 12.59
CA SER A 272 -23.72 2.56 11.35
C SER A 272 -22.28 2.09 11.34
N VAL A 273 -21.75 1.74 10.15
CA VAL A 273 -20.35 1.31 9.99
C VAL A 273 -19.73 2.05 8.81
N ILE A 274 -18.57 2.65 9.01
CA ILE A 274 -17.76 3.27 7.96
C ILE A 274 -16.34 2.72 8.00
N GLY A 275 -15.76 2.46 6.81
CA GLY A 275 -14.40 2.00 6.65
C GLY A 275 -13.49 3.03 5.96
N ILE A 276 -12.31 2.57 5.58
CA ILE A 276 -11.31 3.29 4.79
C ILE A 276 -10.76 2.30 3.78
N ASP A 277 -10.53 2.70 2.54
CA ASP A 277 -9.78 2.09 1.44
C ASP A 277 -10.57 2.06 0.11
N ASP A 278 -11.89 1.87 0.14
CA ASP A 278 -12.76 1.50 -1.00
C ASP A 278 -12.37 0.13 -1.61
N HIS A 279 -12.19 -0.84 -0.70
CA HIS A 279 -11.98 -2.24 -1.05
C HIS A 279 -13.11 -2.75 -1.96
N GLU A 280 -12.81 -3.63 -2.93
CA GLU A 280 -13.83 -4.15 -3.87
C GLU A 280 -15.04 -4.81 -3.18
N MET A 281 -14.82 -5.39 -2.00
CA MET A 281 -15.91 -5.95 -1.20
C MET A 281 -16.78 -4.89 -0.51
N ALA A 282 -16.33 -3.62 -0.45
CA ALA A 282 -17.12 -2.55 0.16
C ALA A 282 -18.40 -2.29 -0.62
N ASP A 283 -18.34 -2.26 -1.95
CA ASP A 283 -19.52 -2.08 -2.79
C ASP A 283 -20.54 -3.22 -2.62
N LEU A 284 -20.06 -4.46 -2.65
CA LEU A 284 -20.90 -5.66 -2.50
C LEU A 284 -21.61 -5.74 -1.14
N ASN A 285 -21.02 -5.15 -0.10
CA ASN A 285 -21.59 -5.11 1.25
C ASN A 285 -22.29 -3.78 1.57
N GLY A 286 -22.39 -2.87 0.61
CA GLY A 286 -22.96 -1.55 0.80
C GLY A 286 -22.19 -0.69 1.83
N LEU A 287 -20.89 -0.95 2.01
CA LEU A 287 -20.06 -0.28 3.01
C LEU A 287 -19.69 1.14 2.56
N THR A 288 -20.11 2.13 3.36
CA THR A 288 -19.62 3.50 3.29
C THR A 288 -18.15 3.52 3.68
N THR A 289 -17.31 4.21 2.92
CA THR A 289 -15.85 4.21 3.14
C THR A 289 -15.23 5.53 2.73
N VAL A 290 -14.04 5.83 3.22
CA VAL A 290 -13.19 6.88 2.67
C VAL A 290 -12.19 6.24 1.71
N ALA A 291 -12.46 6.42 0.43
CA ALA A 291 -11.66 5.83 -0.64
C ALA A 291 -10.26 6.44 -0.70
N GLN A 292 -9.26 5.58 -0.76
CA GLN A 292 -7.89 5.92 -1.13
C GLN A 292 -7.53 5.25 -2.47
N PRO A 293 -6.91 5.98 -3.40
CA PRO A 293 -6.60 5.42 -4.71
C PRO A 293 -5.30 4.59 -4.67
N VAL A 294 -5.35 3.38 -4.07
CA VAL A 294 -4.18 2.55 -3.78
C VAL A 294 -3.37 2.20 -5.04
N VAL A 295 -4.04 1.78 -6.11
CA VAL A 295 -3.38 1.45 -7.38
C VAL A 295 -2.66 2.67 -7.95
N GLU A 296 -3.28 3.86 -7.86
CA GLU A 296 -2.68 5.11 -8.34
C GLU A 296 -1.48 5.53 -7.50
N GLN A 297 -1.50 5.33 -6.19
CA GLN A 297 -0.32 5.53 -5.34
C GLN A 297 0.86 4.67 -5.83
N GLY A 298 0.61 3.41 -6.17
CA GLY A 298 1.62 2.51 -6.74
C GLY A 298 2.16 3.01 -8.08
N ARG A 299 1.28 3.50 -8.98
CA ARG A 299 1.68 4.10 -10.27
C ARG A 299 2.53 5.34 -10.07
N MET A 300 2.06 6.30 -9.27
CA MET A 300 2.75 7.56 -9.00
C MET A 300 4.14 7.32 -8.41
N ALA A 301 4.24 6.48 -7.40
CA ALA A 301 5.53 6.16 -6.78
C ALA A 301 6.50 5.53 -7.77
N THR A 302 6.01 4.67 -8.66
CA THR A 302 6.83 4.02 -9.68
C THR A 302 7.25 5.00 -10.78
N GLN A 303 6.38 5.91 -11.19
CA GLN A 303 6.73 6.97 -12.15
C GLN A 303 7.82 7.89 -11.60
N LEU A 304 7.72 8.29 -10.33
CA LEU A 304 8.78 9.01 -9.63
C LEU A 304 10.08 8.21 -9.63
N LEU A 305 10.03 6.95 -9.25
CA LEU A 305 11.19 6.07 -9.20
C LEU A 305 11.89 5.95 -10.56
N LEU A 306 11.14 5.75 -11.63
CA LEU A 306 11.69 5.66 -12.99
C LEU A 306 12.22 7.00 -13.50
N SER A 307 11.65 8.13 -13.07
CA SER A 307 12.21 9.45 -13.33
C SER A 307 13.60 9.61 -12.71
N ALA A 308 13.80 9.12 -11.47
CA ALA A 308 15.12 9.09 -10.84
C ALA A 308 16.09 8.13 -11.56
N VAL A 309 15.64 6.96 -12.02
CA VAL A 309 16.46 6.05 -12.85
C VAL A 309 16.90 6.70 -14.16
N ALA A 310 16.11 7.63 -14.69
CA ALA A 310 16.46 8.42 -15.87
C ALA A 310 17.44 9.58 -15.56
N GLY A 311 17.76 9.80 -14.28
CA GLY A 311 18.72 10.81 -13.83
C GLY A 311 18.12 12.15 -13.39
N HIS A 312 16.79 12.23 -13.20
CA HIS A 312 16.18 13.42 -12.64
C HIS A 312 16.34 13.41 -11.11
N ASP A 313 16.68 14.56 -10.55
CA ASP A 313 16.68 14.75 -9.10
C ASP A 313 15.23 14.97 -8.63
N LEU A 314 14.79 14.14 -7.71
CA LEU A 314 13.43 14.20 -7.15
C LEU A 314 13.35 14.95 -5.82
N GLY A 315 14.50 15.32 -5.24
CA GLY A 315 14.53 15.84 -3.87
C GLY A 315 13.92 14.84 -2.85
N HIS A 316 13.30 15.38 -1.78
CA HIS A 316 12.69 14.61 -0.68
C HIS A 316 11.20 14.96 -0.54
N GLU A 317 10.51 15.24 -1.65
CA GLU A 317 9.12 15.68 -1.61
C GLU A 317 8.18 14.56 -1.17
N VAL A 318 7.18 14.94 -0.35
CA VAL A 318 6.07 14.07 0.03
C VAL A 318 4.85 14.43 -0.81
N ALA A 319 4.51 13.58 -1.74
CA ALA A 319 3.29 13.70 -2.55
C ALA A 319 2.11 13.12 -1.78
N THR A 320 1.20 13.99 -1.32
CA THR A 320 -0.02 13.56 -0.63
C THR A 320 -1.15 13.39 -1.65
N VAL A 321 -1.67 12.17 -1.73
CA VAL A 321 -2.78 11.81 -2.63
C VAL A 321 -4.11 12.04 -1.91
N PRO A 322 -5.07 12.75 -2.51
CA PRO A 322 -6.34 13.03 -1.87
C PRO A 322 -7.20 11.77 -1.71
N THR A 323 -7.94 11.73 -0.60
CA THR A 323 -8.97 10.72 -0.31
C THR A 323 -10.36 11.32 -0.47
N ARG A 324 -11.38 10.49 -0.68
CA ARG A 324 -12.76 10.94 -0.85
C ARG A 324 -13.75 10.02 -0.14
N LEU A 325 -14.78 10.61 0.46
CA LEU A 325 -15.90 9.87 1.04
C LEU A 325 -16.76 9.23 -0.07
N VAL A 326 -17.06 7.95 0.08
CA VAL A 326 -17.98 7.18 -0.77
C VAL A 326 -19.12 6.68 0.13
N VAL A 327 -20.28 7.35 0.06
CA VAL A 327 -21.45 7.00 0.86
C VAL A 327 -22.21 5.87 0.19
N ARG A 328 -22.48 4.82 0.98
CA ARG A 328 -23.31 3.66 0.60
C ARG A 328 -24.40 3.43 1.66
N SER A 329 -24.87 2.21 1.83
CA SER A 329 -26.03 1.88 2.68
C SER A 329 -25.67 1.54 4.15
N SER A 330 -24.39 1.47 4.53
CA SER A 330 -23.99 1.07 5.88
C SER A 330 -24.02 2.19 6.92
N THR A 331 -24.38 3.42 6.53
CA THR A 331 -24.49 4.56 7.44
C THR A 331 -25.83 5.28 7.29
N ALA A 332 -26.45 5.64 8.41
CA ALA A 332 -27.68 6.44 8.48
C ALA A 332 -27.71 7.25 9.78
N ALA A 333 -28.75 8.02 10.02
CA ALA A 333 -28.95 8.68 11.30
C ALA A 333 -29.10 7.64 12.45
N PRO A 334 -28.67 7.98 13.69
CA PRO A 334 -28.79 7.08 14.85
C PRO A 334 -30.23 6.70 15.15
N PRO A 335 -30.46 5.51 15.76
CA PRO A 335 -31.81 5.11 16.21
C PRO A 335 -32.42 6.15 17.16
N ALA A 336 -33.72 6.41 17.04
CA ALA A 336 -34.43 7.42 17.84
C ALA A 336 -34.31 7.21 19.37
N SER A 337 -34.16 5.95 19.81
CA SER A 337 -33.95 5.61 21.22
C SER A 337 -32.59 6.09 21.76
N ALA A 338 -31.57 6.24 20.92
CA ALA A 338 -30.26 6.73 21.32
C ALA A 338 -30.18 8.27 21.33
N ALA A 339 -31.02 8.95 20.55
CA ALA A 339 -31.07 10.41 20.50
C ALA A 339 -31.59 11.03 21.80
N ALA A 340 -32.43 10.30 22.55
CA ALA A 340 -33.05 10.79 23.82
C ALA A 340 -32.05 10.85 25.00
N VAL A 341 -30.92 10.18 24.95
CA VAL A 341 -29.90 10.15 26.03
C VAL A 341 -28.90 11.31 25.94
N ALA A 342 -28.92 12.05 24.86
CA ALA A 342 -27.87 13.06 24.52
C ALA A 342 -28.26 14.51 24.89
N GLU A 343 -29.44 14.77 25.49
CA GLU A 343 -29.73 16.12 25.98
C GLU A 343 -28.91 16.44 27.23
N PRO A 344 -28.12 17.51 27.25
CA PRO A 344 -27.43 17.94 28.47
C PRO A 344 -28.46 18.37 29.48
N VAL A 345 -28.41 17.82 30.71
CA VAL A 345 -29.14 18.33 31.89
C VAL A 345 -28.88 19.82 31.97
N ARG A 346 -29.83 20.64 31.56
CA ARG A 346 -29.80 22.08 31.82
C ARG A 346 -29.74 22.26 33.33
N ALA A 347 -28.56 22.67 33.83
CA ALA A 347 -28.41 23.09 35.19
C ALA A 347 -29.46 24.21 35.48
N SER A 348 -30.51 23.88 36.23
CA SER A 348 -31.44 24.87 36.74
C SER A 348 -30.70 25.72 37.78
N ALA A 349 -30.26 26.90 37.34
CA ALA A 349 -29.87 27.95 38.26
C ALA A 349 -31.06 28.36 39.10
N ARG A 350 -30.99 28.15 40.40
CA ARG A 350 -31.73 28.90 41.44
C ARG A 350 -30.75 29.62 42.33
#